data_bc0f0fccd7124305642b43c28682f54f
#
_entry.id   bc0f0fccd7124305642b43c28682f54f
#
_cell.length_a   1.000
_cell.length_b   1.000
_cell.length_c   1.000
_cell.angle_alpha   90.00
_cell.angle_beta   90.00
_cell.angle_gamma   90.00
#
_symmetry.space_group_name_H-M   'P 1'
#
loop_
_entity.id
_entity.type
_entity.pdbx_description
1 polymer ?
#
loop_
_entity_poly.entity_id
_entity_poly.type
_entity_poly.pdbx_seq_one_letter_code
_entity_poly.pdbx_strand_id
1 'polypeptide(L)'
;IKPLDNLCHPLSDIRDAGELAADAFHAEHAFLMGRGTTSAVQSMILSVCKRGDKIILPRNVHKSAINALVLCGAIPVYVNPEVDNKLGISLGMQVAEVEKAIKENPEAVAVLVNNPTYYGICSDIRSIVKLAHAHGMKVLADEAHGTHLYFGKNLPVSGMEAGADLAAISMHKSGGSLTQSSILLVNKGVNADYVRQIINLTQT
;
A
#
# COMPACT_ATOMS: atom_id res chain seq x y z
N ILE A 1 -10.04 25.86 -17.78
CA ILE A 1 -10.04 27.04 -16.90
C ILE A 1 -8.59 27.23 -16.48
N LYS A 2 -7.99 28.37 -16.84
CA LYS A 2 -6.54 28.66 -16.68
C LYS A 2 -5.98 28.58 -15.25
N PRO A 3 -6.70 28.60 -14.13
CA PRO A 3 -6.08 28.45 -12.81
C PRO A 3 -6.22 27.06 -12.20
N LEU A 4 -6.76 26.05 -12.91
CA LEU A 4 -6.89 24.72 -12.34
C LEU A 4 -5.76 23.81 -12.81
N ASP A 5 -5.09 23.15 -11.86
CA ASP A 5 -4.05 22.17 -12.09
C ASP A 5 -4.63 20.85 -12.64
N ASN A 6 -3.78 19.96 -13.12
CA ASN A 6 -4.16 18.66 -13.69
C ASN A 6 -3.62 17.53 -12.83
N LEU A 7 -4.52 16.67 -12.33
CA LEU A 7 -4.15 15.56 -11.46
C LEU A 7 -3.19 14.57 -12.13
N CYS A 8 -3.32 14.35 -13.45
CA CYS A 8 -2.45 13.44 -14.20
C CYS A 8 -1.06 14.05 -14.49
N HIS A 9 -0.96 15.38 -14.50
CA HIS A 9 0.27 16.11 -14.72
C HIS A 9 0.30 17.39 -13.89
N PRO A 10 0.46 17.28 -12.56
CA PRO A 10 0.38 18.41 -11.65
C PRO A 10 1.59 19.36 -11.82
N LEU A 11 1.33 20.66 -11.93
CA LEU A 11 2.32 21.69 -12.13
C LEU A 11 2.25 22.82 -11.09
N SER A 12 1.17 22.92 -10.33
CA SER A 12 0.94 23.99 -9.35
C SER A 12 0.32 23.44 -8.05
N ASP A 13 -0.89 23.82 -7.69
CA ASP A 13 -1.53 23.52 -6.40
C ASP A 13 -1.59 22.01 -6.07
N ILE A 14 -1.84 21.16 -7.07
CA ILE A 14 -1.89 19.71 -6.85
C ILE A 14 -0.48 19.16 -6.62
N ARG A 15 0.53 19.68 -7.31
CA ARG A 15 1.94 19.33 -7.06
C ARG A 15 2.33 19.72 -5.64
N ASP A 16 2.06 20.97 -5.26
CA ASP A 16 2.42 21.50 -3.95
C ASP A 16 1.69 20.74 -2.82
N ALA A 17 0.42 20.40 -3.02
CA ALA A 17 -0.32 19.52 -2.10
C ALA A 17 0.28 18.12 -2.01
N GLY A 18 0.79 17.57 -3.12
CA GLY A 18 1.51 16.29 -3.14
C GLY A 18 2.82 16.34 -2.35
N GLU A 19 3.59 17.41 -2.50
CA GLU A 19 4.84 17.64 -1.75
C GLU A 19 4.58 17.79 -0.23
N LEU A 20 3.56 18.56 0.15
CA LEU A 20 3.14 18.68 1.56
C LEU A 20 2.63 17.33 2.13
N ALA A 21 1.91 16.55 1.32
CA ALA A 21 1.48 15.23 1.73
C ALA A 21 2.67 14.27 1.90
N ALA A 22 3.65 14.29 1.00
CA ALA A 22 4.85 13.48 1.13
C ALA A 22 5.60 13.78 2.44
N ASP A 23 5.78 15.06 2.77
CA ASP A 23 6.40 15.48 4.04
C ASP A 23 5.57 15.01 5.25
N ALA A 24 4.26 15.28 5.26
CA ALA A 24 3.37 14.92 6.36
C ALA A 24 3.27 13.41 6.62
N PHE A 25 3.40 12.59 5.59
CA PHE A 25 3.34 11.13 5.67
C PHE A 25 4.72 10.45 5.61
N HIS A 26 5.81 11.22 5.74
CA HIS A 26 7.20 10.71 5.75
C HIS A 26 7.56 9.86 4.51
N ALA A 27 7.01 10.21 3.37
CA ALA A 27 7.27 9.58 2.08
C ALA A 27 8.21 10.41 1.21
N GLU A 28 8.85 9.81 0.20
CA GLU A 28 9.63 10.55 -0.80
C GLU A 28 8.70 11.26 -1.81
N HIS A 29 7.59 10.59 -2.19
CA HIS A 29 6.56 11.14 -3.05
C HIS A 29 5.16 10.74 -2.59
N ALA A 30 4.18 11.59 -2.88
CA ALA A 30 2.77 11.33 -2.63
C ALA A 30 1.94 11.70 -3.86
N PHE A 31 1.10 10.76 -4.30
CA PHE A 31 0.19 10.96 -5.43
C PHE A 31 -1.24 11.02 -4.93
N LEU A 32 -1.91 12.13 -5.18
CA LEU A 32 -3.33 12.31 -4.85
C LEU A 32 -4.19 11.48 -5.81
N MET A 33 -5.13 10.71 -5.26
CA MET A 33 -5.94 9.74 -5.99
C MET A 33 -7.42 10.09 -5.87
N GLY A 34 -8.05 10.47 -6.97
CA GLY A 34 -9.47 10.85 -7.01
C GLY A 34 -10.45 9.67 -7.00
N ARG A 35 -10.00 8.46 -7.30
CA ARG A 35 -10.84 7.25 -7.34
C ARG A 35 -10.74 6.38 -6.08
N GLY A 36 -10.24 6.94 -5.00
CA GLY A 36 -10.12 6.26 -3.71
C GLY A 36 -9.04 5.18 -3.68
N THR A 37 -8.94 4.50 -2.55
CA THR A 37 -7.85 3.55 -2.28
C THR A 37 -7.90 2.31 -3.16
N THR A 38 -9.04 1.99 -3.76
CA THR A 38 -9.10 0.91 -4.76
C THR A 38 -8.13 1.15 -5.91
N SER A 39 -8.11 2.35 -6.50
CA SER A 39 -7.15 2.68 -7.57
C SER A 39 -5.72 2.81 -7.05
N ALA A 40 -5.53 3.31 -5.82
CA ALA A 40 -4.21 3.37 -5.20
C ALA A 40 -3.59 1.98 -5.00
N VAL A 41 -4.34 1.02 -4.43
CA VAL A 41 -3.89 -0.37 -4.26
C VAL A 41 -3.64 -1.05 -5.60
N GLN A 42 -4.49 -0.83 -6.59
CA GLN A 42 -4.28 -1.36 -7.94
C GLN A 42 -3.00 -0.79 -8.56
N SER A 43 -2.82 0.52 -8.54
CA SER A 43 -1.62 1.17 -9.07
C SER A 43 -0.35 0.71 -8.35
N MET A 44 -0.40 0.55 -7.04
CA MET A 44 0.70 0.05 -6.21
C MET A 44 1.15 -1.34 -6.67
N ILE A 45 0.22 -2.28 -6.83
CA ILE A 45 0.52 -3.66 -7.27
C ILE A 45 1.00 -3.67 -8.72
N LEU A 46 0.33 -2.95 -9.63
CA LEU A 46 0.70 -2.84 -11.05
C LEU A 46 2.07 -2.18 -11.27
N SER A 47 2.53 -1.35 -10.32
CA SER A 47 3.84 -0.72 -10.38
C SER A 47 4.99 -1.68 -10.03
N VAL A 48 4.69 -2.81 -9.39
CA VAL A 48 5.69 -3.76 -8.89
C VAL A 48 5.59 -5.10 -9.58
N CYS A 49 4.38 -5.58 -9.86
CA CYS A 49 4.12 -6.93 -10.38
C CYS A 49 3.83 -6.93 -11.88
N LYS A 50 4.35 -7.92 -12.57
CA LYS A 50 4.09 -8.24 -13.98
C LYS A 50 3.46 -9.61 -14.10
N ARG A 51 3.04 -9.97 -15.31
CA ARG A 51 2.50 -11.30 -15.62
C ARG A 51 3.48 -12.40 -15.23
N GLY A 52 3.02 -13.33 -14.40
CA GLY A 52 3.80 -14.47 -13.93
C GLY A 52 4.60 -14.20 -12.65
N ASP A 53 4.77 -12.94 -12.23
CA ASP A 53 5.42 -12.63 -10.95
C ASP A 53 4.59 -13.15 -9.78
N LYS A 54 5.25 -13.67 -8.74
CA LYS A 54 4.59 -14.04 -7.50
C LYS A 54 4.58 -12.87 -6.50
N ILE A 55 3.46 -12.72 -5.81
CA ILE A 55 3.28 -11.76 -4.71
C ILE A 55 2.73 -12.48 -3.48
N ILE A 56 3.37 -12.28 -2.34
CA ILE A 56 2.94 -12.81 -1.04
C ILE A 56 1.93 -11.82 -0.44
N LEU A 57 0.75 -12.30 -0.03
CA LEU A 57 -0.31 -11.45 0.52
C LEU A 57 -1.21 -12.23 1.48
N PRO A 58 -1.83 -11.55 2.46
CA PRO A 58 -2.75 -12.22 3.37
C PRO A 58 -4.05 -12.58 2.65
N ARG A 59 -4.70 -13.66 3.10
CA ARG A 59 -5.95 -14.12 2.49
C ARG A 59 -7.14 -13.18 2.71
N ASN A 60 -7.05 -12.28 3.69
CA ASN A 60 -8.06 -11.26 3.99
C ASN A 60 -7.80 -9.90 3.34
N VAL A 61 -7.10 -9.87 2.20
CA VAL A 61 -6.91 -8.63 1.41
C VAL A 61 -8.23 -8.08 0.90
N HIS A 62 -8.27 -6.77 0.70
CA HIS A 62 -9.38 -6.14 0.00
C HIS A 62 -9.46 -6.62 -1.47
N LYS A 63 -10.67 -6.70 -2.03
CA LYS A 63 -10.91 -7.14 -3.42
C LYS A 63 -10.12 -6.34 -4.47
N SER A 64 -9.72 -5.10 -4.17
CA SER A 64 -8.87 -4.29 -5.06
C SER A 64 -7.51 -4.94 -5.34
N ALA A 65 -6.92 -5.60 -4.34
CA ALA A 65 -5.68 -6.36 -4.54
C ALA A 65 -5.89 -7.54 -5.48
N ILE A 66 -6.96 -8.33 -5.27
CA ILE A 66 -7.29 -9.45 -6.17
C ILE A 66 -7.55 -8.97 -7.60
N ASN A 67 -8.30 -7.87 -7.75
CA ASN A 67 -8.55 -7.28 -9.07
C ASN A 67 -7.24 -6.85 -9.76
N ALA A 68 -6.30 -6.28 -9.00
CA ALA A 68 -4.98 -5.91 -9.54
C ALA A 68 -4.22 -7.14 -10.04
N LEU A 69 -4.25 -8.27 -9.31
CA LEU A 69 -3.61 -9.52 -9.75
C LEU A 69 -4.22 -10.03 -11.07
N VAL A 70 -5.54 -9.93 -11.21
CA VAL A 70 -6.23 -10.28 -12.47
C VAL A 70 -5.76 -9.38 -13.62
N LEU A 71 -5.61 -8.07 -13.36
CA LEU A 71 -5.20 -7.09 -14.38
C LEU A 71 -3.74 -7.31 -14.83
N CYS A 72 -2.81 -7.56 -13.91
CA CYS A 72 -1.39 -7.75 -14.27
C CYS A 72 -1.02 -9.21 -14.56
N GLY A 73 -1.84 -10.18 -14.17
CA GLY A 73 -1.55 -11.59 -14.31
C GLY A 73 -0.50 -12.11 -13.32
N ALA A 74 -0.35 -11.45 -12.17
CA ALA A 74 0.52 -11.91 -11.10
C ALA A 74 -0.12 -13.07 -10.33
N ILE A 75 0.71 -13.91 -9.74
CA ILE A 75 0.33 -15.15 -9.05
C ILE A 75 0.33 -14.93 -7.55
N PRO A 76 -0.81 -15.06 -6.85
CA PRO A 76 -0.86 -14.90 -5.40
C PRO A 76 -0.22 -16.08 -4.66
N VAL A 77 0.61 -15.77 -3.66
CA VAL A 77 1.06 -16.69 -2.62
C VAL A 77 0.36 -16.26 -1.33
N TYR A 78 -0.63 -17.02 -0.90
CA TYR A 78 -1.45 -16.64 0.24
C TYR A 78 -0.81 -17.02 1.57
N VAL A 79 -0.74 -16.05 2.49
CA VAL A 79 -0.48 -16.26 3.91
C VAL A 79 -1.82 -16.22 4.65
N ASN A 80 -2.10 -17.23 5.45
CA ASN A 80 -3.30 -17.23 6.30
C ASN A 80 -3.05 -16.29 7.49
N PRO A 81 -3.92 -15.28 7.71
CA PRO A 81 -3.86 -14.49 8.93
C PRO A 81 -4.27 -15.36 10.12
N GLU A 82 -3.79 -15.00 11.29
CA GLU A 82 -4.35 -15.56 12.52
C GLU A 82 -5.82 -15.17 12.68
N VAL A 83 -6.60 -15.99 13.35
CA VAL A 83 -8.02 -15.75 13.59
C VAL A 83 -8.29 -15.77 15.10
N ASP A 84 -8.92 -14.71 15.59
CA ASP A 84 -9.50 -14.73 16.92
C ASP A 84 -10.80 -15.56 16.88
N ASN A 85 -10.74 -16.79 17.40
CA ASN A 85 -11.88 -17.71 17.38
C ASN A 85 -13.05 -17.25 18.25
N LYS A 86 -12.81 -16.38 19.23
CA LYS A 86 -13.84 -15.86 20.12
C LYS A 86 -14.66 -14.75 19.44
N LEU A 87 -13.97 -13.90 18.70
CA LEU A 87 -14.59 -12.78 17.99
C LEU A 87 -14.93 -13.11 16.53
N GLY A 88 -14.36 -14.19 15.98
CA GLY A 88 -14.54 -14.58 14.58
C GLY A 88 -13.89 -13.62 13.58
N ILE A 89 -12.83 -12.90 13.97
CA ILE A 89 -12.16 -11.89 13.13
C ILE A 89 -10.75 -12.33 12.73
N SER A 90 -10.34 -11.92 11.53
CA SER A 90 -8.96 -12.10 11.08
C SER A 90 -8.04 -11.05 11.72
N LEU A 91 -6.92 -11.50 12.23
CA LEU A 91 -5.86 -10.69 12.79
C LEU A 91 -4.82 -10.30 11.71
N GLY A 92 -3.66 -9.78 12.13
CA GLY A 92 -2.56 -9.47 11.23
C GLY A 92 -1.83 -10.70 10.71
N MET A 93 -0.88 -10.47 9.79
CA MET A 93 0.04 -11.50 9.32
C MET A 93 1.10 -11.79 10.39
N GLN A 94 1.33 -13.07 10.68
CA GLN A 94 2.42 -13.50 11.54
C GLN A 94 3.75 -13.47 10.76
N VAL A 95 4.80 -12.92 11.36
CA VAL A 95 6.13 -12.83 10.72
C VAL A 95 6.67 -14.20 10.32
N ALA A 96 6.45 -15.23 11.15
CA ALA A 96 6.88 -16.60 10.87
C ALA A 96 6.20 -17.20 9.63
N GLU A 97 4.93 -16.91 9.41
CA GLU A 97 4.21 -17.37 8.20
C GLU A 97 4.67 -16.63 6.95
N VAL A 98 4.99 -15.33 7.06
CA VAL A 98 5.60 -14.57 5.97
C VAL A 98 6.99 -15.12 5.64
N GLU A 99 7.82 -15.41 6.64
CA GLU A 99 9.15 -16.02 6.47
C GLU A 99 9.08 -17.37 5.76
N LYS A 100 8.13 -18.20 6.16
CA LYS A 100 7.86 -19.48 5.50
C LYS A 100 7.48 -19.29 4.04
N ALA A 101 6.53 -18.38 3.74
CA ALA A 101 6.09 -18.09 2.39
C ALA A 101 7.24 -17.59 1.50
N ILE A 102 8.13 -16.73 2.03
CA ILE A 102 9.33 -16.24 1.34
C ILE A 102 10.28 -17.39 1.03
N LYS A 103 10.57 -18.25 2.01
CA LYS A 103 11.47 -19.41 1.82
C LYS A 103 10.94 -20.41 0.77
N GLU A 104 9.63 -20.61 0.74
CA GLU A 104 8.96 -21.49 -0.23
C GLU A 104 8.81 -20.84 -1.62
N ASN A 105 8.91 -19.52 -1.72
CA ASN A 105 8.76 -18.75 -2.97
C ASN A 105 9.81 -17.64 -3.07
N PRO A 106 11.10 -18.01 -3.16
CA PRO A 106 12.20 -17.02 -3.19
C PRO A 106 12.17 -16.11 -4.44
N GLU A 107 11.44 -16.49 -5.48
CA GLU A 107 11.23 -15.71 -6.69
C GLU A 107 10.09 -14.68 -6.58
N ALA A 108 9.38 -14.60 -5.45
CA ALA A 108 8.35 -13.60 -5.25
C ALA A 108 8.96 -12.19 -5.27
N VAL A 109 8.27 -11.25 -5.91
CA VAL A 109 8.77 -9.89 -6.12
C VAL A 109 8.32 -8.93 -5.03
N ALA A 110 7.24 -9.26 -4.31
CA ALA A 110 6.68 -8.38 -3.29
C ALA A 110 5.93 -9.14 -2.19
N VAL A 111 5.80 -8.44 -1.05
CA VAL A 111 4.90 -8.79 0.06
C VAL A 111 3.90 -7.65 0.23
N LEU A 112 2.60 -7.94 0.22
CA LEU A 112 1.55 -6.98 0.53
C LEU A 112 1.05 -7.22 1.96
N VAL A 113 0.91 -6.15 2.72
CA VAL A 113 0.49 -6.18 4.13
C VAL A 113 -0.71 -5.25 4.32
N ASN A 114 -1.78 -5.73 4.97
CA ASN A 114 -2.85 -4.87 5.48
C ASN A 114 -2.38 -4.26 6.82
N ASN A 115 -2.32 -2.94 6.91
CA ASN A 115 -1.83 -2.24 8.10
C ASN A 115 -2.60 -0.94 8.39
N PRO A 116 -3.66 -0.96 9.20
CA PRO A 116 -4.24 -2.12 9.88
C PRO A 116 -5.20 -2.94 9.00
N THR A 117 -5.66 -4.07 9.52
CA THR A 117 -6.82 -4.78 8.99
C THR A 117 -8.09 -3.93 9.16
N TYR A 118 -9.22 -4.39 8.57
CA TYR A 118 -10.54 -3.75 8.76
C TYR A 118 -10.93 -3.59 10.25
N TYR A 119 -10.46 -4.50 11.10
CA TYR A 119 -10.75 -4.51 12.53
C TYR A 119 -9.74 -3.71 13.37
N GLY A 120 -8.83 -2.98 12.75
CA GLY A 120 -7.84 -2.15 13.44
C GLY A 120 -6.61 -2.91 13.94
N ILE A 121 -6.41 -4.16 13.54
CA ILE A 121 -5.26 -4.96 13.94
C ILE A 121 -4.08 -4.72 13.00
N CYS A 122 -2.95 -4.29 13.54
CA CYS A 122 -1.70 -4.12 12.81
C CYS A 122 -0.83 -5.39 12.90
N SER A 123 -0.11 -5.68 11.82
CA SER A 123 0.97 -6.67 11.80
C SER A 123 2.28 -6.06 12.34
N ASP A 124 3.25 -6.88 12.69
CA ASP A 124 4.63 -6.40 12.89
C ASP A 124 5.26 -6.07 11.53
N ILE A 125 4.84 -4.94 10.97
CA ILE A 125 5.25 -4.51 9.64
C ILE A 125 6.75 -4.20 9.56
N ARG A 126 7.40 -3.75 10.66
CA ARG A 126 8.87 -3.53 10.67
C ARG A 126 9.64 -4.81 10.43
N SER A 127 9.27 -5.88 11.12
CA SER A 127 9.90 -7.19 10.93
C SER A 127 9.64 -7.75 9.55
N ILE A 128 8.42 -7.59 9.02
CA ILE A 128 8.05 -8.02 7.66
C ILE A 128 8.86 -7.26 6.61
N VAL A 129 8.99 -5.92 6.73
CA VAL A 129 9.80 -5.10 5.81
C VAL A 129 11.25 -5.55 5.81
N LYS A 130 11.85 -5.68 7.00
CA LYS A 130 13.24 -6.14 7.13
C LYS A 130 13.47 -7.51 6.48
N LEU A 131 12.55 -8.43 6.71
CA LEU A 131 12.59 -9.77 6.16
C LEU A 131 12.45 -9.78 4.63
N ALA A 132 11.46 -9.09 4.09
CA ALA A 132 11.22 -9.00 2.66
C ALA A 132 12.40 -8.33 1.91
N HIS A 133 12.90 -7.21 2.44
CA HIS A 133 14.04 -6.51 1.85
C HIS A 133 15.32 -7.36 1.88
N ALA A 134 15.55 -8.18 2.91
CA ALA A 134 16.69 -9.11 2.97
C ALA A 134 16.65 -10.17 1.85
N HIS A 135 15.46 -10.40 1.26
CA HIS A 135 15.26 -11.31 0.12
C HIS A 135 15.03 -10.56 -1.21
N GLY A 136 15.28 -9.25 -1.25
CA GLY A 136 15.12 -8.44 -2.47
C GLY A 136 13.68 -8.16 -2.89
N MET A 137 12.70 -8.46 -2.03
CA MET A 137 11.27 -8.25 -2.29
C MET A 137 10.84 -6.85 -1.86
N LYS A 138 9.91 -6.25 -2.62
CA LYS A 138 9.26 -4.98 -2.26
C LYS A 138 8.17 -5.20 -1.21
N VAL A 139 7.90 -4.20 -0.37
CA VAL A 139 6.79 -4.23 0.58
C VAL A 139 5.75 -3.19 0.23
N LEU A 140 4.51 -3.65 0.08
CA LEU A 140 3.33 -2.86 -0.27
C LEU A 140 2.40 -2.83 0.94
N ALA A 141 2.10 -1.64 1.47
CA ALA A 141 1.20 -1.50 2.62
C ALA A 141 -0.19 -1.01 2.17
N ASP A 142 -1.21 -1.84 2.35
CA ASP A 142 -2.60 -1.38 2.26
C ASP A 142 -2.98 -0.77 3.61
N GLU A 143 -2.92 0.54 3.68
CA GLU A 143 -3.23 1.34 4.87
C GLU A 143 -4.54 2.14 4.69
N ALA A 144 -5.51 1.54 3.96
CA ALA A 144 -6.80 2.17 3.75
C ALA A 144 -7.50 2.57 5.07
N HIS A 145 -7.22 1.91 6.18
CA HIS A 145 -7.71 2.22 7.52
C HIS A 145 -6.62 2.83 8.42
N GLY A 146 -5.44 3.14 7.90
CA GLY A 146 -4.23 3.49 8.65
C GLY A 146 -3.78 4.95 8.58
N THR A 147 -4.52 5.86 7.96
CA THR A 147 -4.11 7.26 7.78
C THR A 147 -3.71 7.93 9.11
N HIS A 148 -4.42 7.63 10.20
CA HIS A 148 -4.15 8.18 11.54
C HIS A 148 -2.85 7.67 12.18
N LEU A 149 -2.29 6.54 11.72
CA LEU A 149 -1.06 5.97 12.28
C LEU A 149 0.14 6.91 12.13
N TYR A 150 0.11 7.78 11.13
CA TYR A 150 1.17 8.75 10.85
C TYR A 150 1.26 9.91 11.84
N PHE A 151 0.19 10.16 12.62
CA PHE A 151 0.06 11.39 13.42
C PHE A 151 -0.04 11.12 14.93
N GLY A 152 0.00 9.87 15.37
CA GLY A 152 -0.20 9.52 16.79
C GLY A 152 1.06 8.98 17.45
N LYS A 153 1.45 9.57 18.59
CA LYS A 153 2.66 9.18 19.34
C LYS A 153 2.63 7.76 19.92
N ASN A 154 1.45 7.21 20.18
CA ASN A 154 1.25 5.91 20.85
C ASN A 154 0.48 4.93 19.95
N LEU A 155 0.53 5.13 18.65
CA LEU A 155 -0.10 4.26 17.65
C LEU A 155 0.91 3.25 17.10
N PRO A 156 0.43 2.14 16.53
CA PRO A 156 1.30 1.24 15.77
C PRO A 156 2.02 1.97 14.65
N VAL A 157 3.16 1.45 14.24
CA VAL A 157 3.99 2.05 13.20
C VAL A 157 3.27 2.02 11.85
N SER A 158 3.39 3.13 11.11
CA SER A 158 2.89 3.24 9.73
C SER A 158 3.82 2.54 8.73
N GLY A 159 3.31 2.27 7.52
CA GLY A 159 4.05 1.62 6.46
C GLY A 159 5.31 2.39 6.05
N MET A 160 5.20 3.71 5.82
CA MET A 160 6.35 4.54 5.45
C MET A 160 7.41 4.57 6.54
N GLU A 161 7.00 4.73 7.79
CA GLU A 161 7.90 4.73 8.94
C GLU A 161 8.57 3.37 9.17
N ALA A 162 7.87 2.28 8.85
CA ALA A 162 8.42 0.93 8.87
C ALA A 162 9.40 0.66 7.72
N GLY A 163 9.40 1.50 6.67
CA GLY A 163 10.24 1.36 5.49
C GLY A 163 9.58 0.59 4.34
N ALA A 164 8.25 0.47 4.30
CA ALA A 164 7.56 -0.09 3.15
C ALA A 164 7.86 0.73 1.88
N ASP A 165 7.92 0.08 0.73
CA ASP A 165 8.26 0.72 -0.55
C ASP A 165 7.11 1.59 -1.07
N LEU A 166 5.87 1.12 -0.91
CA LEU A 166 4.65 1.87 -1.25
C LEU A 166 3.58 1.66 -0.17
N ALA A 167 2.76 2.69 0.03
CA ALA A 167 1.58 2.57 0.89
C ALA A 167 0.38 3.30 0.29
N ALA A 168 -0.80 2.68 0.39
CA ALA A 168 -2.06 3.25 -0.07
C ALA A 168 -2.92 3.63 1.13
N ILE A 169 -3.21 4.93 1.31
CA ILE A 169 -4.01 5.45 2.42
C ILE A 169 -5.34 6.05 1.95
N SER A 170 -6.37 5.95 2.79
CA SER A 170 -7.71 6.47 2.52
C SER A 170 -7.97 7.76 3.29
N MET A 171 -8.01 8.88 2.59
CA MET A 171 -8.29 10.17 3.24
C MET A 171 -9.76 10.31 3.66
N HIS A 172 -10.68 9.66 2.94
CA HIS A 172 -12.12 9.69 3.24
C HIS A 172 -12.57 8.70 4.34
N LYS A 173 -11.67 7.90 4.90
CA LYS A 173 -11.97 7.03 6.06
C LYS A 173 -11.48 7.67 7.36
N SER A 174 -10.17 7.70 7.57
CA SER A 174 -9.56 8.23 8.81
C SER A 174 -8.75 9.51 8.61
N GLY A 175 -8.72 10.09 7.40
CA GLY A 175 -7.98 11.31 7.07
C GLY A 175 -8.82 12.60 7.04
N GLY A 176 -10.14 12.53 7.31
CA GLY A 176 -11.00 13.71 7.41
C GLY A 176 -11.49 14.31 6.10
N SER A 177 -11.25 13.67 4.94
CA SER A 177 -11.78 14.14 3.65
C SER A 177 -13.30 13.91 3.55
N LEU A 178 -14.00 14.86 2.94
CA LEU A 178 -15.46 14.84 2.82
C LEU A 178 -15.99 13.89 1.74
N THR A 179 -15.14 13.50 0.79
CA THR A 179 -15.53 12.62 -0.33
C THR A 179 -14.43 11.64 -0.64
N GLN A 180 -14.70 10.72 -1.56
CA GLN A 180 -13.79 9.66 -1.96
C GLN A 180 -12.44 10.22 -2.40
N SER A 181 -11.41 9.96 -1.62
CA SER A 181 -10.04 10.37 -1.88
C SER A 181 -9.04 9.45 -1.20
N SER A 182 -7.88 9.32 -1.80
CA SER A 182 -6.77 8.57 -1.22
C SER A 182 -5.44 9.14 -1.67
N ILE A 183 -4.36 8.67 -1.07
CA ILE A 183 -3.00 9.01 -1.47
C ILE A 183 -2.24 7.71 -1.66
N LEU A 184 -1.47 7.63 -2.74
CA LEU A 184 -0.43 6.62 -2.92
C LEU A 184 0.90 7.23 -2.51
N LEU A 185 1.48 6.70 -1.45
CA LEU A 185 2.78 7.08 -0.91
C LEU A 185 3.87 6.20 -1.51
N VAL A 186 4.99 6.81 -1.85
CA VAL A 186 6.14 6.16 -2.47
C VAL A 186 7.39 6.47 -1.67
N ASN A 187 8.14 5.45 -1.27
CA ASN A 187 9.37 5.59 -0.51
C ASN A 187 10.60 5.63 -1.42
N LYS A 188 11.76 5.94 -0.84
CA LYS A 188 13.05 5.96 -1.54
C LYS A 188 13.33 4.62 -2.23
N GLY A 189 13.95 4.71 -3.42
CA GLY A 189 14.34 3.51 -4.19
C GLY A 189 13.23 2.91 -5.05
N VAL A 190 12.05 3.54 -5.10
CA VAL A 190 10.99 3.22 -6.07
C VAL A 190 10.98 4.29 -7.17
N ASN A 191 10.82 3.86 -8.42
CA ASN A 191 10.74 4.78 -9.55
C ASN A 191 9.38 5.49 -9.57
N ALA A 192 9.32 6.70 -9.03
CA ALA A 192 8.11 7.51 -8.91
C ALA A 192 7.50 7.88 -10.27
N ASP A 193 8.31 8.09 -11.30
CA ASP A 193 7.81 8.39 -12.64
C ASP A 193 7.09 7.20 -13.27
N TYR A 194 7.60 5.98 -13.04
CA TYR A 194 6.91 4.78 -13.45
C TYR A 194 5.58 4.58 -12.69
N VAL A 195 5.57 4.82 -11.38
CA VAL A 195 4.35 4.80 -10.57
C VAL A 195 3.33 5.80 -11.12
N ARG A 196 3.74 7.02 -11.46
CA ARG A 196 2.89 8.05 -12.09
C ARG A 196 2.29 7.57 -13.42
N GLN A 197 3.08 6.91 -14.26
CA GLN A 197 2.58 6.35 -15.53
C GLN A 197 1.49 5.31 -15.28
N ILE A 198 1.69 4.42 -14.31
CA ILE A 198 0.68 3.41 -13.94
C ILE A 198 -0.59 4.08 -13.37
N ILE A 199 -0.44 5.12 -12.52
CA ILE A 199 -1.58 5.88 -12.01
C ILE A 199 -2.39 6.47 -13.17
N ASN A 200 -1.74 7.07 -14.14
CA ASN A 200 -2.41 7.68 -15.31
C ASN A 200 -3.11 6.64 -16.22
N LEU A 201 -2.77 5.35 -16.11
CA LEU A 201 -3.50 4.27 -16.79
C LEU A 201 -4.71 3.79 -15.98
N THR A 202 -4.71 3.98 -14.66
CA THR A 202 -5.73 3.43 -13.76
C THR A 202 -6.77 4.47 -13.31
N GLN A 203 -6.46 5.75 -13.47
CA GLN A 203 -7.41 6.84 -13.18
C GLN A 203 -7.32 7.93 -14.25
N THR A 204 -8.48 8.52 -14.54
CA THR A 204 -8.67 9.61 -15.50
C THR A 204 -9.45 10.73 -14.83
#